data_6c84295da4db1b5490e2c6c8455d1f93
#
_entry.id   6c84295da4db1b5490e2c6c8455d1f93
#
_cell.length_a   1.000
_cell.length_b   1.000
_cell.length_c   1.000
_cell.angle_alpha   90.00
_cell.angle_beta   90.00
_cell.angle_gamma   90.00
#
_symmetry.space_group_name_H-M   'P 1'
#
loop_
_entity.id
_entity.type
_entity.pdbx_description
1 polymer ?
#
loop_
_entity_poly.entity_id
_entity_poly.type
_entity_poly.pdbx_seq_one_letter_code
_entity_poly.pdbx_strand_id
1 'polypeptide(L)'
;MDSTKMENCQWLAGIRRFFGRPFFSDPRTLLGLWLILGVVSALTKIHKCNNFLIFKYVFWHAWEQTSLYAQYPSEFFDSNHYGPFFSIIIAPFAVLPHPLGLLFWHVLMTLALFVAIRKLPLRQGKQIFCYWFCAHELLTALFMSQFNIIIAAIIIASFYCVEKEKDITAACFIMIGTFVKLYGIVGLAFFFFSKHKMKFVAALIGWAALFFVLPMAITSPEYIIDQYKEWHVSLTGKNMENMFSCAQNQSLLGLVRKISHVATYSDLWLIVPGILAFCYPYLRIRQYGNIAFRYAFLASVLMFVVLFSTGSESSTYIIALLGVAIWYITAPWKRSRWDIALMVFAFILTSMSPSDLFPAFIRKNYVQPYALKALPCVLIWFKLIYEMSTRDYAERKIEK
;
A
#
# COMPACT_ATOMS: atom_id res chain seq x y z
N MET A 1 -11.16 40.59 28.96
CA MET A 1 -10.89 39.23 28.51
C MET A 1 -11.77 38.97 27.28
N ASP A 2 -11.17 38.80 26.14
CA ASP A 2 -11.79 38.99 24.82
C ASP A 2 -12.89 37.91 24.57
N SER A 3 -14.12 38.33 24.28
CA SER A 3 -15.30 37.48 24.06
C SER A 3 -15.02 36.44 22.93
N THR A 4 -14.26 36.81 21.92
CA THR A 4 -13.80 35.96 20.81
C THR A 4 -12.87 34.81 21.27
N LYS A 5 -12.07 35.01 22.32
CA LYS A 5 -11.24 33.93 22.90
C LYS A 5 -12.06 32.92 23.69
N MET A 6 -13.13 33.37 24.34
CA MET A 6 -14.03 32.48 25.09
C MET A 6 -14.92 31.65 24.16
N GLU A 7 -15.48 32.26 23.11
CA GLU A 7 -16.25 31.53 22.09
C GLU A 7 -15.41 30.49 21.35
N ASN A 8 -14.20 30.80 20.93
CA ASN A 8 -13.26 29.83 20.30
C ASN A 8 -12.90 28.71 21.27
N CYS A 9 -12.82 28.95 22.57
CA CYS A 9 -12.55 27.91 23.57
C CYS A 9 -13.74 26.98 23.77
N GLN A 10 -14.98 27.50 23.75
CA GLN A 10 -16.21 26.72 23.87
C GLN A 10 -16.45 25.87 22.61
N TRP A 11 -16.20 26.41 21.41
CA TRP A 11 -16.32 25.68 20.14
C TRP A 11 -15.33 24.52 20.06
N LEU A 12 -14.05 24.74 20.41
CA LEU A 12 -13.03 23.70 20.49
C LEU A 12 -13.36 22.62 21.53
N ALA A 13 -13.96 23.01 22.67
CA ALA A 13 -14.42 22.07 23.68
C ALA A 13 -15.61 21.24 23.17
N GLY A 14 -16.51 21.85 22.40
CA GLY A 14 -17.63 21.17 21.74
C GLY A 14 -17.16 20.12 20.73
N ILE A 15 -16.18 20.49 19.87
CA ILE A 15 -15.55 19.55 18.91
C ILE A 15 -14.88 18.40 19.63
N ARG A 16 -14.07 18.69 20.67
CA ARG A 16 -13.43 17.64 21.47
C ARG A 16 -14.43 16.68 22.10
N ARG A 17 -15.56 17.21 22.63
CA ARG A 17 -16.63 16.41 23.23
C ARG A 17 -17.33 15.54 22.16
N PHE A 18 -17.57 16.09 20.97
CA PHE A 18 -18.19 15.35 19.87
C PHE A 18 -17.28 14.20 19.40
N PHE A 19 -16.04 14.46 19.05
CA PHE A 19 -15.09 13.44 18.59
C PHE A 19 -14.58 12.53 19.71
N GLY A 20 -14.77 12.90 20.97
CA GLY A 20 -14.49 12.07 22.14
C GLY A 20 -15.58 11.03 22.44
N ARG A 21 -16.69 10.99 21.67
CA ARG A 21 -17.73 9.97 21.86
C ARG A 21 -17.20 8.58 21.51
N PRO A 22 -17.64 7.53 22.23
CA PRO A 22 -17.23 6.14 21.99
C PRO A 22 -17.38 5.70 20.52
N PHE A 23 -18.39 6.22 19.82
CA PHE A 23 -18.62 5.99 18.39
C PHE A 23 -17.35 6.16 17.53
N PHE A 24 -16.55 7.21 17.77
CA PHE A 24 -15.33 7.48 16.99
C PHE A 24 -14.13 6.63 17.40
N SER A 25 -14.20 5.91 18.51
CA SER A 25 -13.10 5.15 19.09
C SER A 25 -13.38 3.67 19.28
N ASP A 26 -14.63 3.22 19.10
CA ASP A 26 -14.99 1.80 19.18
C ASP A 26 -14.51 1.06 17.91
N PRO A 27 -13.64 0.04 18.04
CA PRO A 27 -13.19 -0.75 16.90
C PRO A 27 -14.30 -1.45 16.12
N ARG A 28 -15.42 -1.79 16.76
CA ARG A 28 -16.59 -2.40 16.09
C ARG A 28 -17.29 -1.40 15.16
N THR A 29 -17.47 -0.17 15.65
CA THR A 29 -18.02 0.91 14.84
C THR A 29 -17.12 1.22 13.65
N LEU A 30 -15.79 1.31 13.88
CA LEU A 30 -14.81 1.55 12.81
C LEU A 30 -14.80 0.41 11.78
N LEU A 31 -14.91 -0.84 12.22
CA LEU A 31 -15.05 -1.97 11.31
C LEU A 31 -16.33 -1.83 10.48
N GLY A 32 -17.45 -1.51 11.11
CA GLY A 32 -18.74 -1.29 10.42
C GLY A 32 -18.61 -0.18 9.37
N LEU A 33 -18.02 0.98 9.72
CA LEU A 33 -17.81 2.08 8.78
C LEU A 33 -16.90 1.68 7.60
N TRP A 34 -15.82 0.96 7.85
CA TRP A 34 -14.93 0.47 6.80
C TRP A 34 -15.63 -0.54 5.88
N LEU A 35 -16.42 -1.45 6.44
CA LEU A 35 -17.23 -2.38 5.64
C LEU A 35 -18.28 -1.65 4.79
N ILE A 36 -18.89 -0.58 5.33
CA ILE A 36 -19.79 0.28 4.55
C ILE A 36 -19.04 0.90 3.36
N LEU A 37 -17.80 1.39 3.54
CA LEU A 37 -16.99 1.88 2.42
C LEU A 37 -16.78 0.78 1.35
N GLY A 38 -16.47 -0.46 1.77
CA GLY A 38 -16.33 -1.60 0.88
C GLY A 38 -17.60 -1.91 0.10
N VAL A 39 -18.75 -1.99 0.79
CA VAL A 39 -20.05 -2.27 0.17
C VAL A 39 -20.48 -1.14 -0.76
N VAL A 40 -20.42 0.11 -0.31
CA VAL A 40 -20.80 1.28 -1.13
C VAL A 40 -19.92 1.37 -2.39
N SER A 41 -18.62 1.16 -2.26
CA SER A 41 -17.72 1.18 -3.43
C SER A 41 -18.04 0.06 -4.43
N ALA A 42 -18.38 -1.14 -3.97
CA ALA A 42 -18.81 -2.24 -4.84
C ALA A 42 -20.10 -1.91 -5.57
N LEU A 43 -21.12 -1.42 -4.84
CA LEU A 43 -22.41 -1.07 -5.43
C LEU A 43 -22.31 0.06 -6.46
N THR A 44 -21.48 1.09 -6.19
CA THR A 44 -21.29 2.21 -7.13
C THR A 44 -20.50 1.81 -8.38
N LYS A 45 -19.70 0.75 -8.32
CA LYS A 45 -18.85 0.27 -9.42
C LYS A 45 -19.38 -0.94 -10.17
N ILE A 46 -20.54 -1.45 -9.80
CA ILE A 46 -21.10 -2.73 -10.30
C ILE A 46 -21.15 -2.83 -11.84
N HIS A 47 -21.37 -1.71 -12.52
CA HIS A 47 -21.45 -1.67 -13.99
C HIS A 47 -20.21 -1.06 -14.66
N LYS A 48 -19.20 -0.63 -13.89
CA LYS A 48 -18.04 0.15 -14.39
C LYS A 48 -16.71 -0.31 -13.84
N CYS A 49 -16.59 -1.53 -13.35
CA CYS A 49 -15.37 -2.02 -12.70
C CYS A 49 -14.51 -2.83 -13.67
N ASN A 50 -13.82 -2.12 -14.60
CA ASN A 50 -12.94 -2.76 -15.56
C ASN A 50 -11.85 -3.63 -14.89
N ASN A 51 -11.21 -3.14 -13.84
CA ASN A 51 -10.16 -3.91 -13.16
C ASN A 51 -10.67 -5.23 -12.57
N PHE A 52 -11.88 -5.26 -12.04
CA PHE A 52 -12.44 -6.52 -11.55
C PHE A 52 -12.82 -7.46 -12.70
N LEU A 53 -13.21 -6.93 -13.86
CA LEU A 53 -13.40 -7.77 -15.07
C LEU A 53 -12.08 -8.39 -15.50
N ILE A 54 -11.00 -7.60 -15.64
CA ILE A 54 -9.65 -8.14 -15.91
C ILE A 54 -9.33 -9.28 -14.94
N PHE A 55 -9.52 -9.07 -13.63
CA PHE A 55 -9.21 -10.07 -12.61
C PHE A 55 -10.05 -11.34 -12.75
N LYS A 56 -11.36 -11.19 -13.00
CA LYS A 56 -12.26 -12.31 -13.22
C LYS A 56 -11.81 -13.17 -14.41
N TYR A 57 -11.43 -12.51 -15.50
CA TYR A 57 -10.98 -13.21 -16.70
C TYR A 57 -9.57 -13.81 -16.56
N VAL A 58 -8.70 -13.34 -15.66
CA VAL A 58 -7.45 -14.03 -15.36
C VAL A 58 -7.69 -15.48 -14.93
N PHE A 59 -8.76 -15.75 -14.16
CA PHE A 59 -9.13 -17.14 -13.82
C PHE A 59 -9.65 -17.90 -15.04
N TRP A 60 -10.57 -17.32 -15.82
CA TRP A 60 -11.19 -18.01 -16.97
C TRP A 60 -10.19 -18.25 -18.08
N HIS A 61 -9.32 -17.26 -18.42
CA HIS A 61 -8.26 -17.46 -19.40
C HIS A 61 -7.24 -18.52 -18.94
N ALA A 62 -6.92 -18.59 -17.64
CA ALA A 62 -6.11 -19.66 -17.11
C ALA A 62 -6.81 -21.03 -17.29
N TRP A 63 -8.09 -21.12 -16.96
CA TRP A 63 -8.88 -22.35 -17.11
C TRP A 63 -8.98 -22.82 -18.57
N GLU A 64 -9.13 -21.88 -19.50
CA GLU A 64 -9.20 -22.12 -20.94
C GLU A 64 -7.82 -22.24 -21.61
N GLN A 65 -6.75 -22.00 -20.87
CA GLN A 65 -5.36 -21.98 -21.32
C GLN A 65 -5.11 -21.00 -22.49
N THR A 66 -5.78 -19.84 -22.46
CA THR A 66 -5.52 -18.71 -23.36
C THR A 66 -4.54 -17.73 -22.70
N SER A 67 -3.92 -16.80 -23.47
CA SER A 67 -2.94 -15.87 -22.91
C SER A 67 -3.55 -15.00 -21.80
N LEU A 68 -2.86 -14.90 -20.64
CA LEU A 68 -3.28 -14.01 -19.55
C LEU A 68 -3.01 -12.54 -19.84
N TYR A 69 -2.21 -12.22 -20.86
CA TYR A 69 -1.65 -10.89 -21.11
C TYR A 69 -2.03 -10.30 -22.45
N ALA A 70 -2.75 -11.05 -23.28
CA ALA A 70 -3.32 -10.55 -24.53
C ALA A 70 -4.42 -9.52 -24.26
N GLN A 71 -4.74 -8.73 -25.27
CA GLN A 71 -5.86 -7.78 -25.20
C GLN A 71 -7.15 -8.50 -25.60
N TYR A 72 -8.21 -8.30 -24.82
CA TYR A 72 -9.54 -8.89 -25.03
C TYR A 72 -10.62 -7.79 -25.03
N PRO A 73 -10.69 -6.94 -26.09
CA PRO A 73 -11.58 -5.76 -26.12
C PRO A 73 -13.07 -6.07 -25.98
N SER A 74 -13.49 -7.31 -26.28
CA SER A 74 -14.87 -7.79 -26.09
C SER A 74 -15.23 -8.08 -24.62
N GLU A 75 -14.24 -8.23 -23.75
CA GLU A 75 -14.42 -8.63 -22.35
C GLU A 75 -14.10 -7.51 -21.39
N PHE A 76 -12.98 -6.80 -21.62
CA PHE A 76 -12.51 -5.69 -20.79
C PHE A 76 -11.60 -4.75 -21.57
N PHE A 77 -11.41 -3.57 -21.02
CA PHE A 77 -10.46 -2.57 -21.53
C PHE A 77 -9.10 -2.71 -20.80
N ASP A 78 -7.97 -2.50 -21.49
CA ASP A 78 -6.60 -2.66 -20.98
C ASP A 78 -6.17 -4.16 -20.91
N SER A 79 -5.08 -4.50 -20.25
CA SER A 79 -4.56 -5.86 -20.13
C SER A 79 -4.20 -6.22 -18.68
N ASN A 80 -4.05 -7.52 -18.42
CA ASN A 80 -3.59 -8.00 -17.12
C ASN A 80 -2.08 -7.78 -16.96
N HIS A 81 -1.66 -7.39 -15.74
CA HIS A 81 -0.24 -7.25 -15.34
C HIS A 81 0.07 -8.01 -14.04
N TYR A 82 -0.87 -8.82 -13.53
CA TYR A 82 -0.66 -9.65 -12.36
C TYR A 82 -0.05 -11.00 -12.75
N GLY A 83 0.73 -11.59 -11.86
CA GLY A 83 1.39 -12.87 -12.10
C GLY A 83 0.40 -14.04 -12.24
N PRO A 84 0.79 -15.15 -12.89
CA PRO A 84 -0.08 -16.31 -13.13
C PRO A 84 -0.72 -16.87 -11.86
N PHE A 85 -0.04 -16.81 -10.72
CA PHE A 85 -0.58 -17.23 -9.42
C PHE A 85 -1.86 -16.48 -9.02
N PHE A 86 -2.09 -15.28 -9.55
CA PHE A 86 -3.30 -14.52 -9.26
C PHE A 86 -4.57 -15.23 -9.72
N SER A 87 -4.51 -16.11 -10.74
CA SER A 87 -5.63 -16.93 -11.18
C SER A 87 -6.23 -17.75 -10.04
N ILE A 88 -5.39 -18.27 -9.14
CA ILE A 88 -5.83 -19.03 -7.95
C ILE A 88 -6.47 -18.12 -6.90
N ILE A 89 -5.86 -16.94 -6.68
CA ILE A 89 -6.36 -15.98 -5.67
C ILE A 89 -7.75 -15.45 -6.03
N ILE A 90 -7.97 -15.15 -7.30
CA ILE A 90 -9.24 -14.57 -7.78
C ILE A 90 -10.34 -15.61 -8.03
N ALA A 91 -9.99 -16.89 -8.17
CA ALA A 91 -10.92 -17.98 -8.50
C ALA A 91 -12.23 -17.95 -7.69
N PRO A 92 -12.23 -17.83 -6.33
CA PRO A 92 -13.46 -17.84 -5.55
C PRO A 92 -14.43 -16.69 -5.89
N PHE A 93 -13.89 -15.58 -6.41
CA PHE A 93 -14.66 -14.40 -6.79
C PHE A 93 -15.05 -14.43 -8.28
N ALA A 94 -14.22 -15.05 -9.11
CA ALA A 94 -14.40 -15.15 -10.55
C ALA A 94 -15.56 -16.07 -10.92
N VAL A 95 -15.78 -17.15 -10.18
CA VAL A 95 -16.88 -18.11 -10.42
C VAL A 95 -18.25 -17.58 -9.98
N LEU A 96 -18.28 -16.52 -9.16
CA LEU A 96 -19.53 -15.91 -8.72
C LEU A 96 -20.13 -15.00 -9.81
N PRO A 97 -21.46 -14.74 -9.78
CA PRO A 97 -22.06 -13.66 -10.55
C PRO A 97 -21.30 -12.35 -10.29
N HIS A 98 -21.09 -11.53 -11.34
CA HIS A 98 -20.24 -10.34 -11.28
C HIS A 98 -20.53 -9.43 -10.07
N PRO A 99 -21.80 -9.09 -9.73
CA PRO A 99 -22.09 -8.25 -8.57
C PRO A 99 -21.63 -8.83 -7.25
N LEU A 100 -21.82 -10.13 -7.05
CA LEU A 100 -21.44 -10.83 -5.82
C LEU A 100 -19.92 -10.99 -5.72
N GLY A 101 -19.26 -11.36 -6.82
CA GLY A 101 -17.81 -11.45 -6.87
C GLY A 101 -17.15 -10.12 -6.52
N LEU A 102 -17.59 -9.02 -7.11
CA LEU A 102 -17.10 -7.68 -6.81
C LEU A 102 -17.36 -7.28 -5.35
N LEU A 103 -18.57 -7.56 -4.83
CA LEU A 103 -18.90 -7.25 -3.43
C LEU A 103 -17.97 -7.98 -2.46
N PHE A 104 -17.82 -9.30 -2.62
CA PHE A 104 -16.98 -10.09 -1.75
C PHE A 104 -15.48 -9.72 -1.89
N TRP A 105 -15.04 -9.35 -3.10
CA TRP A 105 -13.70 -8.84 -3.34
C TRP A 105 -13.43 -7.56 -2.54
N HIS A 106 -14.33 -6.57 -2.57
CA HIS A 106 -14.20 -5.32 -1.80
C HIS A 106 -14.27 -5.56 -0.29
N VAL A 107 -15.16 -6.44 0.16
CA VAL A 107 -15.25 -6.84 1.57
C VAL A 107 -13.96 -7.51 2.03
N LEU A 108 -13.40 -8.43 1.24
CA LEU A 108 -12.12 -9.08 1.55
C LEU A 108 -10.99 -8.06 1.69
N MET A 109 -10.84 -7.15 0.71
CA MET A 109 -9.80 -6.12 0.73
C MET A 109 -9.91 -5.25 1.98
N THR A 110 -11.12 -4.82 2.31
CA THR A 110 -11.39 -3.98 3.48
C THR A 110 -11.07 -4.70 4.79
N LEU A 111 -11.55 -5.95 4.93
CA LEU A 111 -11.28 -6.79 6.11
C LEU A 111 -9.80 -7.09 6.28
N ALA A 112 -9.11 -7.44 5.19
CA ALA A 112 -7.70 -7.77 5.24
C ALA A 112 -6.87 -6.62 5.80
N LEU A 113 -7.08 -5.39 5.31
CA LEU A 113 -6.36 -4.23 5.78
C LEU A 113 -6.76 -3.84 7.21
N PHE A 114 -8.07 -3.89 7.53
CA PHE A 114 -8.55 -3.60 8.89
C PHE A 114 -7.91 -4.55 9.91
N VAL A 115 -7.94 -5.85 9.64
CA VAL A 115 -7.36 -6.88 10.52
C VAL A 115 -5.83 -6.72 10.62
N ALA A 116 -5.15 -6.43 9.51
CA ALA A 116 -3.70 -6.20 9.52
C ALA A 116 -3.32 -5.04 10.45
N ILE A 117 -4.00 -3.89 10.36
CA ILE A 117 -3.79 -2.75 11.26
C ILE A 117 -4.12 -3.14 12.70
N ARG A 118 -5.21 -3.89 12.92
CA ARG A 118 -5.63 -4.34 14.26
C ARG A 118 -4.61 -5.26 14.93
N LYS A 119 -3.89 -6.07 14.15
CA LYS A 119 -2.86 -6.99 14.65
C LYS A 119 -1.54 -6.30 14.99
N LEU A 120 -1.28 -5.10 14.49
CA LEU A 120 -0.09 -4.36 14.91
C LEU A 120 -0.08 -4.13 16.42
N PRO A 121 1.03 -4.40 17.12
CA PRO A 121 1.16 -4.21 18.57
C PRO A 121 1.24 -2.71 18.92
N LEU A 122 0.22 -1.96 18.54
CA LEU A 122 0.03 -0.54 18.79
C LEU A 122 -1.09 -0.34 19.82
N ARG A 123 -0.96 0.72 20.65
CA ARG A 123 -2.08 1.15 21.52
C ARG A 123 -3.30 1.47 20.66
N GLN A 124 -4.49 1.16 21.19
CA GLN A 124 -5.76 1.33 20.46
C GLN A 124 -5.92 2.73 19.83
N GLY A 125 -5.58 3.79 20.54
CA GLY A 125 -5.66 5.16 19.99
C GLY A 125 -4.79 5.36 18.74
N LYS A 126 -3.63 4.70 18.65
CA LYS A 126 -2.77 4.75 17.46
C LYS A 126 -3.39 3.98 16.28
N GLN A 127 -4.04 2.84 16.55
CA GLN A 127 -4.77 2.08 15.52
C GLN A 127 -5.97 2.89 15.00
N ILE A 128 -6.72 3.54 15.90
CA ILE A 128 -7.86 4.42 15.55
C ILE A 128 -7.40 5.56 14.63
N PHE A 129 -6.25 6.16 14.92
CA PHE A 129 -5.67 7.18 14.04
C PHE A 129 -5.43 6.64 12.63
N CYS A 130 -4.84 5.44 12.49
CA CYS A 130 -4.63 4.82 11.17
C CYS A 130 -5.96 4.63 10.43
N TYR A 131 -7.01 4.15 11.11
CA TYR A 131 -8.31 3.93 10.48
C TYR A 131 -8.91 5.24 9.95
N TRP A 132 -8.92 6.31 10.73
CA TRP A 132 -9.46 7.59 10.29
C TRP A 132 -8.59 8.27 9.23
N PHE A 133 -7.28 8.29 9.42
CA PHE A 133 -6.36 8.95 8.51
C PHE A 133 -6.34 8.31 7.12
N CYS A 134 -6.49 6.98 7.06
CA CYS A 134 -6.46 6.23 5.80
C CYS A 134 -7.84 5.99 5.18
N ALA A 135 -8.96 6.34 5.83
CA ALA A 135 -10.31 6.00 5.36
C ALA A 135 -10.62 6.55 3.95
N HIS A 136 -10.24 7.79 3.68
CA HIS A 136 -10.47 8.41 2.38
C HIS A 136 -9.62 7.76 1.28
N GLU A 137 -8.35 7.45 1.55
CA GLU A 137 -7.49 6.78 0.59
C GLU A 137 -7.89 5.31 0.38
N LEU A 138 -8.43 4.65 1.42
CA LEU A 138 -9.05 3.35 1.27
C LEU A 138 -10.19 3.39 0.26
N LEU A 139 -11.08 4.38 0.35
CA LEU A 139 -12.19 4.55 -0.60
C LEU A 139 -11.67 4.78 -2.03
N THR A 140 -10.65 5.63 -2.20
CA THR A 140 -9.97 5.85 -3.49
C THR A 140 -9.43 4.54 -4.08
N ALA A 141 -8.78 3.72 -3.25
CA ALA A 141 -8.23 2.43 -3.68
C ALA A 141 -9.33 1.40 -4.00
N LEU A 142 -10.41 1.37 -3.22
CA LEU A 142 -11.57 0.51 -3.46
C LEU A 142 -12.25 0.84 -4.79
N PHE A 143 -12.42 2.11 -5.15
CA PHE A 143 -13.00 2.50 -6.44
C PHE A 143 -12.23 2.00 -7.66
N MET A 144 -10.94 1.70 -7.49
CA MET A 144 -10.12 1.07 -8.52
C MET A 144 -10.10 -0.46 -8.43
N SER A 145 -10.62 -1.06 -7.36
CA SER A 145 -10.72 -2.52 -7.12
C SER A 145 -9.40 -3.28 -7.21
N GLN A 146 -8.25 -2.58 -7.20
CA GLN A 146 -6.93 -3.17 -7.37
C GLN A 146 -6.41 -3.86 -6.11
N PHE A 147 -5.47 -4.78 -6.27
CA PHE A 147 -4.85 -5.56 -5.19
C PHE A 147 -4.01 -4.73 -4.20
N ASN A 148 -3.89 -3.42 -4.40
CA ASN A 148 -3.03 -2.53 -3.59
C ASN A 148 -3.39 -2.54 -2.09
N ILE A 149 -4.67 -2.67 -1.75
CA ILE A 149 -5.14 -2.75 -0.35
C ILE A 149 -4.64 -4.04 0.30
N ILE A 150 -4.68 -5.15 -0.43
CA ILE A 150 -4.15 -6.45 0.02
C ILE A 150 -2.62 -6.37 0.15
N ILE A 151 -1.91 -5.69 -0.75
CA ILE A 151 -0.46 -5.48 -0.62
C ILE A 151 -0.13 -4.74 0.68
N ALA A 152 -0.86 -3.66 1.01
CA ALA A 152 -0.67 -2.98 2.30
C ALA A 152 -0.88 -3.93 3.49
N ALA A 153 -1.95 -4.74 3.45
CA ALA A 153 -2.24 -5.73 4.48
C ALA A 153 -1.14 -6.80 4.58
N ILE A 154 -0.65 -7.30 3.46
CA ILE A 154 0.43 -8.30 3.38
C ILE A 154 1.73 -7.77 3.96
N ILE A 155 2.14 -6.54 3.63
CA ILE A 155 3.36 -5.94 4.18
C ILE A 155 3.26 -5.82 5.70
N ILE A 156 2.13 -5.34 6.22
CA ILE A 156 1.88 -5.26 7.67
C ILE A 156 1.88 -6.65 8.31
N ALA A 157 1.20 -7.62 7.68
CA ALA A 157 1.12 -8.98 8.20
C ALA A 157 2.49 -9.66 8.22
N SER A 158 3.33 -9.44 7.19
CA SER A 158 4.71 -9.92 7.16
C SER A 158 5.53 -9.36 8.32
N PHE A 159 5.46 -8.03 8.54
CA PHE A 159 6.09 -7.38 9.69
C PHE A 159 5.61 -7.97 11.03
N TYR A 160 4.28 -8.05 11.22
CA TYR A 160 3.69 -8.63 12.43
C TYR A 160 4.15 -10.07 12.68
N CYS A 161 4.21 -10.88 11.62
CA CYS A 161 4.65 -12.27 11.74
C CYS A 161 6.12 -12.38 12.12
N VAL A 162 7.00 -11.53 11.56
CA VAL A 162 8.41 -11.47 11.98
C VAL A 162 8.53 -11.06 13.45
N GLU A 163 7.78 -10.04 13.90
CA GLU A 163 7.74 -9.62 15.30
C GLU A 163 7.25 -10.72 16.26
N LYS A 164 6.46 -11.68 15.77
CA LYS A 164 5.94 -12.83 16.51
C LYS A 164 6.73 -14.13 16.26
N GLU A 165 7.90 -14.04 15.62
CA GLU A 165 8.76 -15.19 15.30
C GLU A 165 8.06 -16.26 14.44
N LYS A 166 7.05 -15.85 13.65
CA LYS A 166 6.30 -16.69 12.73
C LYS A 166 6.87 -16.60 11.31
N ASP A 167 8.15 -16.94 11.16
CA ASP A 167 8.91 -16.71 9.93
C ASP A 167 8.31 -17.42 8.71
N ILE A 168 7.77 -18.65 8.87
CA ILE A 168 7.10 -19.38 7.77
C ILE A 168 5.89 -18.60 7.25
N THR A 169 5.07 -18.06 8.14
CA THR A 169 3.88 -17.28 7.78
C THR A 169 4.27 -15.92 7.18
N ALA A 170 5.34 -15.29 7.70
CA ALA A 170 5.87 -14.05 7.12
C ALA A 170 6.33 -14.29 5.68
N ALA A 171 7.09 -15.35 5.43
CA ALA A 171 7.53 -15.75 4.10
C ALA A 171 6.34 -16.03 3.15
N CYS A 172 5.27 -16.68 3.65
CA CYS A 172 4.04 -16.90 2.88
C CYS A 172 3.45 -15.59 2.39
N PHE A 173 3.23 -14.62 3.27
CA PHE A 173 2.67 -13.31 2.90
C PHE A 173 3.56 -12.57 1.89
N ILE A 174 4.89 -12.57 2.10
CA ILE A 174 5.83 -11.96 1.16
C ILE A 174 5.70 -12.59 -0.23
N MET A 175 5.67 -13.92 -0.30
CA MET A 175 5.59 -14.63 -1.58
C MET A 175 4.22 -14.46 -2.25
N ILE A 176 3.11 -14.45 -1.52
CA ILE A 176 1.79 -14.11 -2.09
C ILE A 176 1.87 -12.74 -2.81
N GLY A 177 2.34 -11.71 -2.10
CA GLY A 177 2.45 -10.37 -2.68
C GLY A 177 3.41 -10.30 -3.86
N THR A 178 4.50 -11.08 -3.84
CA THR A 178 5.50 -11.14 -4.92
C THR A 178 4.96 -11.83 -6.16
N PHE A 179 4.30 -12.97 -6.01
CA PHE A 179 3.76 -13.74 -7.13
C PHE A 179 2.50 -13.12 -7.75
N VAL A 180 1.84 -12.22 -7.02
CA VAL A 180 0.69 -11.47 -7.56
C VAL A 180 1.13 -10.18 -8.24
N LYS A 181 1.94 -9.33 -7.58
CA LYS A 181 2.24 -7.98 -8.07
C LYS A 181 3.69 -7.53 -7.85
N LEU A 182 4.64 -8.40 -7.61
CA LEU A 182 6.04 -8.10 -7.24
C LEU A 182 6.22 -7.18 -6.01
N TYR A 183 5.24 -6.38 -5.64
CA TYR A 183 5.33 -5.44 -4.53
C TYR A 183 5.55 -6.13 -3.17
N GLY A 184 5.16 -7.40 -3.04
CA GLY A 184 5.37 -8.17 -1.81
C GLY A 184 6.84 -8.37 -1.44
N ILE A 185 7.73 -8.37 -2.44
CA ILE A 185 9.16 -8.61 -2.25
C ILE A 185 9.82 -7.61 -1.27
N VAL A 186 9.25 -6.40 -1.14
CA VAL A 186 9.75 -5.40 -0.18
C VAL A 186 9.66 -5.87 1.27
N GLY A 187 8.83 -6.88 1.56
CA GLY A 187 8.75 -7.52 2.87
C GLY A 187 10.04 -8.25 3.29
N LEU A 188 10.93 -8.55 2.33
CA LEU A 188 12.29 -9.04 2.63
C LEU A 188 13.10 -8.06 3.49
N ALA A 189 12.73 -6.79 3.51
CA ALA A 189 13.30 -5.79 4.41
C ALA A 189 13.21 -6.20 5.89
N PHE A 190 12.23 -7.02 6.27
CA PHE A 190 12.07 -7.49 7.64
C PHE A 190 12.95 -8.69 7.98
N PHE A 191 13.65 -9.28 7.01
CA PHE A 191 14.55 -10.41 7.20
C PHE A 191 15.59 -10.17 8.30
N PHE A 192 16.15 -8.96 8.36
CA PHE A 192 17.19 -8.63 9.35
C PHE A 192 16.67 -8.67 10.79
N PHE A 193 15.37 -8.53 11.01
CA PHE A 193 14.73 -8.59 12.32
C PHE A 193 14.27 -10.00 12.71
N SER A 194 14.27 -10.96 11.78
CA SER A 194 14.00 -12.36 12.09
C SER A 194 15.10 -12.96 12.96
N LYS A 195 14.70 -13.74 13.96
CA LYS A 195 15.63 -14.50 14.80
C LYS A 195 16.07 -15.82 14.15
N HIS A 196 15.26 -16.38 13.26
CA HIS A 196 15.47 -17.69 12.63
C HIS A 196 15.69 -17.54 11.12
N LYS A 197 16.76 -16.85 10.72
CA LYS A 197 17.05 -16.46 9.33
C LYS A 197 17.05 -17.64 8.35
N MET A 198 17.67 -18.78 8.72
CA MET A 198 17.71 -19.95 7.84
C MET A 198 16.32 -20.57 7.63
N LYS A 199 15.49 -20.61 8.69
CA LYS A 199 14.08 -21.04 8.59
C LYS A 199 13.28 -20.09 7.69
N PHE A 200 13.52 -18.80 7.81
CA PHE A 200 12.87 -17.79 6.97
C PHE A 200 13.24 -17.95 5.49
N VAL A 201 14.54 -18.13 5.17
CA VAL A 201 15.01 -18.37 3.79
C VAL A 201 14.44 -19.66 3.23
N ALA A 202 14.50 -20.77 3.99
CA ALA A 202 13.92 -22.05 3.55
C ALA A 202 12.40 -21.93 3.28
N ALA A 203 11.68 -21.17 4.13
CA ALA A 203 10.26 -20.92 3.93
C ALA A 203 9.99 -20.06 2.69
N LEU A 204 10.81 -19.03 2.41
CA LEU A 204 10.70 -18.23 1.19
C LEU A 204 10.86 -19.11 -0.07
N ILE A 205 11.86 -19.99 -0.09
CA ILE A 205 12.09 -20.91 -1.21
C ILE A 205 10.92 -21.90 -1.35
N GLY A 206 10.46 -22.47 -0.22
CA GLY A 206 9.34 -23.42 -0.25
C GLY A 206 8.03 -22.79 -0.75
N TRP A 207 7.69 -21.57 -0.27
CA TRP A 207 6.50 -20.87 -0.74
C TRP A 207 6.64 -20.39 -2.19
N ALA A 208 7.85 -19.96 -2.61
CA ALA A 208 8.10 -19.60 -4.00
C ALA A 208 7.86 -20.79 -4.93
N ALA A 209 8.40 -21.97 -4.59
CA ALA A 209 8.17 -23.19 -5.36
C ALA A 209 6.70 -23.59 -5.41
N LEU A 210 6.01 -23.53 -4.25
CA LEU A 210 4.59 -23.86 -4.17
C LEU A 210 3.73 -22.92 -5.03
N PHE A 211 3.92 -21.59 -4.92
CA PHE A 211 3.10 -20.62 -5.65
C PHE A 211 3.43 -20.56 -7.14
N PHE A 212 4.63 -20.99 -7.54
CA PHE A 212 4.97 -21.20 -8.94
C PHE A 212 4.19 -22.38 -9.52
N VAL A 213 4.11 -23.50 -8.78
CA VAL A 213 3.49 -24.75 -9.25
C VAL A 213 1.96 -24.73 -9.07
N LEU A 214 1.42 -24.04 -8.07
CA LEU A 214 0.01 -24.13 -7.70
C LEU A 214 -0.97 -23.84 -8.86
N PRO A 215 -0.74 -22.86 -9.77
CA PRO A 215 -1.61 -22.65 -10.91
C PRO A 215 -1.66 -23.86 -11.89
N MET A 216 -0.63 -24.72 -11.89
CA MET A 216 -0.62 -25.93 -12.70
C MET A 216 -1.68 -26.98 -12.25
N ALA A 217 -2.31 -26.76 -11.08
CA ALA A 217 -3.42 -27.61 -10.63
C ALA A 217 -4.70 -27.40 -11.43
N ILE A 218 -4.82 -26.28 -12.12
CA ILE A 218 -5.99 -25.93 -12.96
C ILE A 218 -5.63 -25.78 -14.44
N THR A 219 -4.35 -25.92 -14.80
CA THR A 219 -3.81 -25.73 -16.15
C THR A 219 -2.69 -26.74 -16.44
N SER A 220 -2.09 -26.71 -17.66
CA SER A 220 -0.88 -27.50 -17.93
C SER A 220 0.40 -26.80 -17.41
N PRO A 221 1.45 -27.56 -17.05
CA PRO A 221 2.75 -26.98 -16.66
C PRO A 221 3.38 -26.11 -17.74
N GLU A 222 3.31 -26.55 -19.01
CA GLU A 222 3.86 -25.83 -20.15
C GLU A 222 3.20 -24.46 -20.30
N TYR A 223 1.88 -24.40 -20.20
CA TYR A 223 1.12 -23.15 -20.24
C TYR A 223 1.60 -22.17 -19.14
N ILE A 224 1.73 -22.62 -17.89
CA ILE A 224 2.14 -21.73 -16.78
C ILE A 224 3.58 -21.21 -16.98
N ILE A 225 4.50 -22.03 -17.46
CA ILE A 225 5.87 -21.60 -17.77
C ILE A 225 5.85 -20.49 -18.83
N ASP A 226 5.03 -20.65 -19.87
CA ASP A 226 4.90 -19.63 -20.92
C ASP A 226 4.21 -18.36 -20.39
N GLN A 227 3.20 -18.49 -19.53
CA GLN A 227 2.57 -17.32 -18.90
C GLN A 227 3.53 -16.53 -17.99
N TYR A 228 4.51 -17.16 -17.33
CA TYR A 228 5.56 -16.43 -16.60
C TYR A 228 6.50 -15.66 -17.53
N LYS A 229 6.81 -16.19 -18.72
CA LYS A 229 7.59 -15.48 -19.75
C LYS A 229 6.79 -14.28 -20.29
N GLU A 230 5.51 -14.48 -20.61
CA GLU A 230 4.62 -13.41 -21.05
C GLU A 230 4.44 -12.34 -19.97
N TRP A 231 4.37 -12.72 -18.70
CA TRP A 231 4.31 -11.76 -17.59
C TRP A 231 5.51 -10.82 -17.57
N HIS A 232 6.71 -11.34 -17.76
CA HIS A 232 7.91 -10.53 -17.85
C HIS A 232 7.84 -9.51 -19.01
N VAL A 233 7.38 -9.95 -20.18
CA VAL A 233 7.19 -9.07 -21.35
C VAL A 233 6.13 -7.99 -21.06
N SER A 234 4.99 -8.36 -20.48
CA SER A 234 3.90 -7.46 -20.10
C SER A 234 4.38 -6.38 -19.12
N LEU A 235 5.14 -6.74 -18.09
CA LEU A 235 5.69 -5.78 -17.13
C LEU A 235 6.68 -4.81 -17.75
N THR A 236 7.53 -5.29 -18.66
CA THR A 236 8.51 -4.46 -19.35
C THR A 236 7.82 -3.47 -20.29
N GLY A 237 6.82 -3.93 -21.07
CA GLY A 237 6.01 -3.06 -21.95
C GLY A 237 5.27 -2.00 -21.16
N LYS A 238 4.59 -2.38 -20.09
CA LYS A 238 3.84 -1.46 -19.22
C LYS A 238 4.72 -0.38 -18.59
N ASN A 239 5.95 -0.72 -18.24
CA ASN A 239 6.90 0.26 -17.70
C ASN A 239 7.22 1.38 -18.69
N MET A 240 7.33 1.06 -19.99
CA MET A 240 7.55 2.04 -21.06
C MET A 240 6.31 2.92 -21.27
N GLU A 241 5.12 2.34 -21.30
CA GLU A 241 3.85 3.07 -21.44
C GLU A 241 3.61 4.05 -20.28
N ASN A 242 3.98 3.64 -19.06
CA ASN A 242 3.76 4.43 -17.86
C ASN A 242 4.62 5.70 -17.79
N MET A 243 5.67 5.81 -18.57
CA MET A 243 6.75 6.79 -18.42
C MET A 243 6.24 8.24 -18.24
N PHE A 244 5.31 8.69 -19.08
CA PHE A 244 4.71 10.04 -19.03
C PHE A 244 3.19 10.03 -18.80
N SER A 245 2.60 8.88 -18.48
CA SER A 245 1.17 8.77 -18.23
C SER A 245 0.74 9.67 -17.06
N CYS A 246 -0.30 10.49 -17.27
CA CYS A 246 -0.87 11.32 -16.19
C CYS A 246 -1.57 10.49 -15.10
N ALA A 247 -2.05 9.29 -15.44
CA ALA A 247 -2.75 8.41 -14.50
C ALA A 247 -1.79 7.50 -13.73
N GLN A 248 -0.70 7.10 -14.38
CA GLN A 248 0.29 6.16 -13.86
C GLN A 248 1.62 6.86 -13.57
N ASN A 249 2.61 6.09 -13.09
CA ASN A 249 3.90 6.64 -12.64
C ASN A 249 3.73 7.83 -11.67
N GLN A 250 2.80 7.68 -10.74
CA GLN A 250 2.59 8.61 -9.63
C GLN A 250 3.58 8.29 -8.51
N SER A 251 4.88 8.52 -8.75
CA SER A 251 5.98 8.11 -7.89
C SER A 251 7.06 9.20 -7.85
N LEU A 252 8.13 9.01 -7.08
CA LEU A 252 9.31 9.87 -7.17
C LEU A 252 9.92 9.84 -8.56
N LEU A 253 9.95 8.65 -9.19
CA LEU A 253 10.47 8.48 -10.55
C LEU A 253 9.63 9.29 -11.54
N GLY A 254 8.30 9.20 -11.43
CA GLY A 254 7.38 9.97 -12.25
C GLY A 254 7.43 11.46 -11.99
N LEU A 255 7.55 11.88 -10.73
CA LEU A 255 7.67 13.30 -10.34
C LEU A 255 8.90 13.94 -11.01
N VAL A 256 10.08 13.31 -10.90
CA VAL A 256 11.31 13.82 -11.50
C VAL A 256 11.21 13.84 -13.02
N ARG A 257 10.72 12.77 -13.65
CA ARG A 257 10.59 12.65 -15.10
C ARG A 257 9.61 13.67 -15.70
N LYS A 258 8.46 13.84 -15.07
CA LYS A 258 7.41 14.76 -15.52
C LYS A 258 7.79 16.23 -15.32
N ILE A 259 8.56 16.56 -14.28
CA ILE A 259 9.06 17.93 -14.06
C ILE A 259 10.24 18.23 -15.00
N SER A 260 11.17 17.27 -15.16
CA SER A 260 12.34 17.48 -16.01
C SER A 260 12.04 17.40 -17.52
N HIS A 261 10.93 16.76 -17.92
CA HIS A 261 10.59 16.43 -19.30
C HIS A 261 11.65 15.61 -20.05
N VAL A 262 12.56 14.93 -19.34
CA VAL A 262 13.63 14.12 -19.93
C VAL A 262 13.19 12.65 -19.99
N ALA A 263 13.08 12.11 -21.22
CA ALA A 263 12.69 10.71 -21.45
C ALA A 263 13.89 9.74 -21.37
N THR A 264 15.07 10.22 -21.67
CA THR A 264 16.23 9.39 -22.02
C THR A 264 17.04 8.85 -20.84
N TYR A 265 16.87 9.41 -19.62
CA TYR A 265 17.61 8.90 -18.48
C TYR A 265 17.01 7.60 -17.95
N SER A 266 17.85 6.74 -17.40
CA SER A 266 17.43 5.50 -16.72
C SER A 266 16.90 5.81 -15.31
N ASP A 267 15.76 5.22 -14.94
CA ASP A 267 15.21 5.30 -13.57
C ASP A 267 16.19 4.76 -12.51
N LEU A 268 17.19 3.96 -12.90
CA LEU A 268 18.24 3.48 -12.02
C LEU A 268 19.03 4.61 -11.35
N TRP A 269 19.13 5.79 -11.98
CA TRP A 269 19.73 6.98 -11.37
C TRP A 269 19.02 7.47 -10.10
N LEU A 270 17.74 7.14 -9.95
CA LEU A 270 16.97 7.44 -8.75
C LEU A 270 16.79 6.21 -7.86
N ILE A 271 16.61 5.03 -8.47
CA ILE A 271 16.38 3.77 -7.74
C ILE A 271 17.61 3.37 -6.93
N VAL A 272 18.82 3.43 -7.52
CA VAL A 272 20.05 3.01 -6.82
C VAL A 272 20.34 3.88 -5.60
N PRO A 273 20.36 5.23 -5.69
CA PRO A 273 20.48 6.06 -4.49
C PRO A 273 19.34 5.86 -3.49
N GLY A 274 18.12 5.61 -3.99
CA GLY A 274 16.97 5.29 -3.15
C GLY A 274 17.17 4.01 -2.34
N ILE A 275 17.67 2.95 -2.97
CA ILE A 275 18.00 1.69 -2.29
C ILE A 275 19.14 1.90 -1.27
N LEU A 276 20.18 2.66 -1.62
CA LEU A 276 21.27 2.97 -0.69
C LEU A 276 20.76 3.74 0.53
N ALA A 277 19.93 4.75 0.32
CA ALA A 277 19.30 5.50 1.40
C ALA A 277 18.39 4.61 2.26
N PHE A 278 17.58 3.73 1.63
CA PHE A 278 16.74 2.75 2.32
C PHE A 278 17.54 1.77 3.17
N CYS A 279 18.68 1.30 2.65
CA CYS A 279 19.55 0.31 3.32
C CYS A 279 20.44 0.93 4.41
N TYR A 280 20.77 2.22 4.33
CA TYR A 280 21.69 2.87 5.25
C TYR A 280 21.31 2.70 6.74
N PRO A 281 20.03 2.84 7.17
CA PRO A 281 19.65 2.62 8.56
C PRO A 281 19.91 1.21 9.11
N TYR A 282 20.08 0.18 8.27
CA TYR A 282 20.43 -1.17 8.74
C TYR A 282 21.81 -1.23 9.40
N LEU A 283 22.68 -0.29 9.12
CA LEU A 283 23.98 -0.19 9.81
C LEU A 283 23.82 0.11 11.30
N ARG A 284 22.67 0.60 11.73
CA ARG A 284 22.37 0.91 13.13
C ARG A 284 21.88 -0.30 13.93
N ILE A 285 22.63 -1.38 13.93
CA ILE A 285 22.28 -2.67 14.56
C ILE A 285 21.87 -2.51 16.03
N ARG A 286 22.48 -1.55 16.76
CA ARG A 286 22.15 -1.26 18.16
C ARG A 286 20.69 -0.84 18.36
N GLN A 287 20.01 -0.33 17.30
CA GLN A 287 18.62 0.09 17.35
C GLN A 287 17.63 -1.05 17.08
N TYR A 288 18.07 -2.22 16.63
CA TYR A 288 17.19 -3.35 16.26
C TYR A 288 16.33 -3.85 17.42
N GLY A 289 16.81 -3.74 18.66
CA GLY A 289 16.02 -4.06 19.86
C GLY A 289 14.81 -3.13 20.08
N ASN A 290 14.80 -1.93 19.50
CA ASN A 290 13.75 -0.95 19.71
C ASN A 290 12.59 -1.17 18.75
N ILE A 291 11.41 -1.48 19.26
CA ILE A 291 10.21 -1.69 18.44
C ILE A 291 9.85 -0.45 17.60
N ALA A 292 10.06 0.76 18.14
CA ALA A 292 9.82 2.01 17.42
C ALA A 292 10.73 2.16 16.18
N PHE A 293 11.97 1.67 16.25
CA PHE A 293 12.89 1.63 15.11
C PHE A 293 12.41 0.63 14.04
N ARG A 294 11.92 -0.53 14.45
CA ARG A 294 11.34 -1.50 13.51
C ARG A 294 10.05 -1.00 12.87
N TYR A 295 9.20 -0.24 13.60
CA TYR A 295 8.06 0.46 13.00
C TYR A 295 8.49 1.53 11.99
N ALA A 296 9.61 2.21 12.22
CA ALA A 296 10.17 3.15 11.24
C ALA A 296 10.56 2.43 9.94
N PHE A 297 11.12 1.21 10.02
CA PHE A 297 11.33 0.37 8.83
C PHE A 297 10.02 -0.02 8.16
N LEU A 298 9.00 -0.44 8.91
CA LEU A 298 7.68 -0.72 8.32
C LEU A 298 7.14 0.49 7.56
N ALA A 299 7.21 1.68 8.16
CA ALA A 299 6.80 2.93 7.51
C ALA A 299 7.62 3.22 6.24
N SER A 300 8.94 3.00 6.30
CA SER A 300 9.84 3.18 5.16
C SER A 300 9.51 2.21 4.02
N VAL A 301 9.29 0.93 4.32
CA VAL A 301 8.92 -0.11 3.33
C VAL A 301 7.60 0.25 2.63
N LEU A 302 6.58 0.65 3.39
CA LEU A 302 5.27 1.02 2.85
C LEU A 302 5.35 2.25 1.92
N MET A 303 6.20 3.22 2.22
CA MET A 303 6.41 4.37 1.35
C MET A 303 7.32 4.03 0.16
N PHE A 304 8.41 3.29 0.40
CA PHE A 304 9.41 2.97 -0.61
C PHE A 304 8.82 2.23 -1.82
N VAL A 305 7.99 1.22 -1.58
CA VAL A 305 7.39 0.41 -2.66
C VAL A 305 6.53 1.25 -3.61
N VAL A 306 5.93 2.32 -3.11
CA VAL A 306 5.12 3.24 -3.92
C VAL A 306 5.99 4.28 -4.62
N LEU A 307 6.94 4.86 -3.88
CA LEU A 307 7.75 5.98 -4.36
C LEU A 307 8.79 5.58 -5.42
N PHE A 308 9.26 4.33 -5.39
CA PHE A 308 10.27 3.81 -6.31
C PHE A 308 9.70 2.77 -7.30
N SER A 309 8.42 2.90 -7.65
CA SER A 309 7.76 2.08 -8.66
C SER A 309 7.13 2.93 -9.76
N THR A 310 7.44 2.64 -11.01
CA THR A 310 6.80 3.25 -12.19
C THR A 310 5.35 2.81 -12.36
N GLY A 311 4.95 1.67 -11.79
CA GLY A 311 3.57 1.18 -11.79
C GLY A 311 2.69 1.80 -10.69
N SER A 312 3.16 2.83 -9.98
CA SER A 312 2.36 3.50 -8.96
C SER A 312 1.29 4.38 -9.57
N GLU A 313 0.05 4.16 -9.14
CA GLU A 313 -1.15 4.91 -9.51
C GLU A 313 -1.73 5.63 -8.29
N SER A 314 -2.78 6.41 -8.50
CA SER A 314 -3.48 7.08 -7.39
C SER A 314 -3.98 6.09 -6.32
N SER A 315 -4.48 4.92 -6.73
CA SER A 315 -4.97 3.84 -5.85
C SER A 315 -3.87 3.13 -5.05
N THR A 316 -2.61 3.25 -5.46
CA THR A 316 -1.48 2.63 -4.76
C THR A 316 -1.15 3.36 -3.45
N TYR A 317 -1.58 4.60 -3.32
CA TYR A 317 -1.22 5.46 -2.18
C TYR A 317 -1.83 5.04 -0.85
N ILE A 318 -2.80 4.14 -0.82
CA ILE A 318 -3.24 3.51 0.44
C ILE A 318 -2.06 2.85 1.19
N ILE A 319 -1.07 2.32 0.44
CA ILE A 319 0.14 1.73 0.99
C ILE A 319 1.02 2.83 1.60
N ALA A 320 1.36 3.87 0.83
CA ALA A 320 2.26 4.93 1.28
C ALA A 320 1.65 5.78 2.41
N LEU A 321 0.35 6.11 2.32
CA LEU A 321 -0.33 6.92 3.34
C LEU A 321 -0.39 6.21 4.69
N LEU A 322 -0.54 4.88 4.67
CA LEU A 322 -0.44 4.07 5.88
C LEU A 322 0.99 4.11 6.47
N GLY A 323 2.01 4.12 5.60
CA GLY A 323 3.40 4.37 6.01
C GLY A 323 3.57 5.74 6.70
N VAL A 324 2.95 6.79 6.15
CA VAL A 324 2.91 8.12 6.77
C VAL A 324 2.24 8.10 8.14
N ALA A 325 1.10 7.42 8.27
CA ALA A 325 0.40 7.28 9.55
C ALA A 325 1.30 6.59 10.60
N ILE A 326 1.91 5.46 10.23
CA ILE A 326 2.80 4.70 11.12
C ILE A 326 4.03 5.54 11.49
N TRP A 327 4.68 6.21 10.55
CA TRP A 327 5.77 7.14 10.83
C TRP A 327 5.37 8.16 11.90
N TYR A 328 4.21 8.79 11.74
CA TYR A 328 3.77 9.86 12.63
C TYR A 328 3.51 9.38 14.06
N ILE A 329 2.79 8.25 14.21
CA ILE A 329 2.30 7.78 15.53
C ILE A 329 3.33 6.93 16.31
N THR A 330 4.38 6.42 15.67
CA THR A 330 5.30 5.47 16.32
C THR A 330 6.61 6.10 16.80
N ALA A 331 6.86 7.37 16.51
CA ALA A 331 8.03 8.07 17.05
C ALA A 331 8.05 8.04 18.58
N PRO A 332 9.20 7.71 19.20
CA PRO A 332 9.34 7.73 20.66
C PRO A 332 9.57 9.16 21.22
N TRP A 333 9.55 10.18 20.38
CA TRP A 333 9.68 11.61 20.74
C TRP A 333 8.44 12.40 20.33
N LYS A 334 8.29 13.60 20.92
CA LYS A 334 7.23 14.53 20.55
C LYS A 334 7.42 15.03 19.11
N ARG A 335 6.38 14.94 18.31
CA ARG A 335 6.39 15.46 16.94
C ARG A 335 6.48 16.97 16.92
N SER A 336 7.30 17.50 16.03
CA SER A 336 7.48 18.94 15.82
C SER A 336 6.29 19.53 15.04
N ARG A 337 6.21 20.86 15.00
CA ARG A 337 5.22 21.57 14.16
C ARG A 337 5.40 21.23 12.68
N TRP A 338 6.64 21.01 12.23
CA TRP A 338 6.95 20.58 10.87
C TRP A 338 6.46 19.17 10.58
N ASP A 339 6.54 18.24 11.52
CA ASP A 339 6.01 16.89 11.35
C ASP A 339 4.48 16.92 11.19
N ILE A 340 3.80 17.77 11.97
CA ILE A 340 2.36 17.99 11.84
C ILE A 340 2.03 18.59 10.47
N ALA A 341 2.76 19.61 10.04
CA ALA A 341 2.57 20.24 8.74
C ALA A 341 2.75 19.25 7.59
N LEU A 342 3.79 18.40 7.63
CA LEU A 342 4.02 17.34 6.63
C LEU A 342 2.89 16.30 6.63
N MET A 343 2.40 15.89 7.80
CA MET A 343 1.27 14.97 7.91
C MET A 343 -0.01 15.56 7.31
N VAL A 344 -0.32 16.83 7.62
CA VAL A 344 -1.48 17.54 7.05
C VAL A 344 -1.30 17.71 5.53
N PHE A 345 -0.11 18.04 5.07
CA PHE A 345 0.21 18.15 3.66
C PHE A 345 0.00 16.83 2.92
N ALA A 346 0.42 15.70 3.52
CA ALA A 346 0.14 14.37 2.96
C ALA A 346 -1.36 14.08 2.92
N PHE A 347 -2.11 14.43 3.97
CA PHE A 347 -3.56 14.24 3.96
C PHE A 347 -4.22 15.05 2.85
N ILE A 348 -3.88 16.32 2.69
CA ILE A 348 -4.48 17.21 1.68
C ILE A 348 -4.04 16.81 0.26
N LEU A 349 -2.72 16.75 0.00
CA LEU A 349 -2.24 16.57 -1.37
C LEU A 349 -2.18 15.10 -1.80
N THR A 350 -1.82 14.18 -0.90
CA THR A 350 -1.79 12.76 -1.25
C THR A 350 -3.18 12.13 -1.17
N SER A 351 -3.91 12.31 -0.07
CA SER A 351 -5.20 11.62 0.09
C SER A 351 -6.34 12.33 -0.62
N MET A 352 -6.53 13.64 -0.41
CA MET A 352 -7.71 14.33 -0.93
C MET A 352 -7.62 14.71 -2.41
N SER A 353 -6.41 14.88 -2.98
CA SER A 353 -6.28 15.38 -4.35
C SER A 353 -6.94 14.55 -5.46
N PRO A 354 -7.14 13.22 -5.34
CA PRO A 354 -7.87 12.44 -6.35
C PRO A 354 -9.37 12.66 -6.34
N SER A 355 -9.93 13.18 -5.23
CA SER A 355 -11.37 13.31 -5.04
C SER A 355 -11.91 14.69 -5.48
N ASP A 356 -13.24 14.78 -5.54
CA ASP A 356 -13.91 16.06 -5.84
C ASP A 356 -13.92 17.05 -4.66
N LEU A 357 -13.42 16.62 -3.49
CA LEU A 357 -13.15 17.51 -2.36
C LEU A 357 -11.94 18.42 -2.59
N PHE A 358 -11.14 18.15 -3.63
CA PHE A 358 -9.98 18.95 -3.99
C PHE A 358 -10.26 19.75 -5.27
N PRO A 359 -9.78 21.03 -5.39
CA PRO A 359 -10.06 21.86 -6.53
C PRO A 359 -9.66 21.20 -7.86
N ALA A 360 -10.65 20.96 -8.74
CA ALA A 360 -10.45 20.25 -9.99
C ALA A 360 -9.42 20.90 -10.91
N PHE A 361 -9.36 22.25 -10.91
CA PHE A 361 -8.36 23.02 -11.69
C PHE A 361 -6.93 22.66 -11.25
N ILE A 362 -6.65 22.66 -9.94
CA ILE A 362 -5.31 22.33 -9.40
C ILE A 362 -5.00 20.86 -9.65
N ARG A 363 -5.97 19.96 -9.43
CA ARG A 363 -5.81 18.52 -9.69
C ARG A 363 -5.38 18.23 -11.12
N LYS A 364 -6.13 18.79 -12.11
CA LYS A 364 -5.94 18.45 -13.53
C LYS A 364 -4.71 19.13 -14.13
N ASN A 365 -4.39 20.37 -13.72
CA ASN A 365 -3.32 21.14 -14.35
C ASN A 365 -1.96 20.99 -13.65
N TYR A 366 -1.94 20.58 -12.38
CA TYR A 366 -0.69 20.52 -11.60
C TYR A 366 -0.46 19.16 -10.94
N VAL A 367 -1.44 18.62 -10.20
CA VAL A 367 -1.21 17.41 -9.42
C VAL A 367 -0.98 16.18 -10.29
N GLN A 368 -1.88 15.94 -11.23
CA GLN A 368 -1.80 14.77 -12.13
C GLN A 368 -0.65 14.87 -13.12
N PRO A 369 -0.46 15.98 -13.88
CA PRO A 369 0.61 16.09 -14.88
C PRO A 369 2.01 15.96 -14.29
N TYR A 370 2.23 16.45 -13.07
CA TYR A 370 3.54 16.46 -12.42
C TYR A 370 3.69 15.40 -11.31
N ALA A 371 2.75 14.49 -11.17
CA ALA A 371 2.75 13.46 -10.10
C ALA A 371 2.92 14.04 -8.68
N LEU A 372 2.38 15.25 -8.42
CA LEU A 372 2.57 15.95 -7.14
C LEU A 372 1.93 15.21 -5.95
N LYS A 373 1.03 14.25 -6.20
CA LYS A 373 0.51 13.35 -5.16
C LYS A 373 1.64 12.65 -4.40
N ALA A 374 2.77 12.37 -5.07
CA ALA A 374 3.94 11.75 -4.48
C ALA A 374 4.71 12.66 -3.52
N LEU A 375 4.72 13.97 -3.75
CA LEU A 375 5.62 14.92 -3.11
C LEU A 375 5.60 14.88 -1.58
N PRO A 376 4.44 14.88 -0.88
CA PRO A 376 4.42 14.81 0.58
C PRO A 376 5.06 13.53 1.12
N CYS A 377 4.75 12.38 0.49
CA CYS A 377 5.30 11.10 0.88
C CYS A 377 6.81 11.03 0.64
N VAL A 378 7.32 11.64 -0.44
CA VAL A 378 8.76 11.78 -0.71
C VAL A 378 9.46 12.56 0.41
N LEU A 379 8.92 13.73 0.77
CA LEU A 379 9.50 14.56 1.84
C LEU A 379 9.50 13.83 3.19
N ILE A 380 8.40 13.15 3.51
CA ILE A 380 8.28 12.37 4.74
C ILE A 380 9.24 11.18 4.73
N TRP A 381 9.39 10.49 3.58
CA TRP A 381 10.30 9.35 3.49
C TRP A 381 11.76 9.77 3.69
N PHE A 382 12.23 10.83 3.06
CA PHE A 382 13.58 11.35 3.29
C PHE A 382 13.79 11.80 4.74
N LYS A 383 12.79 12.46 5.33
CA LYS A 383 12.83 12.82 6.75
C LYS A 383 12.90 11.58 7.64
N LEU A 384 12.11 10.53 7.33
CA LEU A 384 12.14 9.27 8.07
C LEU A 384 13.52 8.59 7.97
N ILE A 385 14.12 8.54 6.77
CA ILE A 385 15.48 8.00 6.59
C ILE A 385 16.48 8.80 7.43
N TYR A 386 16.39 10.14 7.42
CA TYR A 386 17.23 10.99 8.27
C TYR A 386 17.01 10.68 9.77
N GLU A 387 15.76 10.56 10.24
CA GLU A 387 15.45 10.20 11.62
C GLU A 387 16.02 8.83 11.99
N MET A 388 15.84 7.83 11.12
CA MET A 388 16.38 6.46 11.33
C MET A 388 17.91 6.44 11.35
N SER A 389 18.57 7.34 10.65
CA SER A 389 20.02 7.41 10.56
C SER A 389 20.66 8.17 11.73
N THR A 390 19.95 9.13 12.33
CA THR A 390 20.56 10.07 13.29
C THR A 390 19.98 9.98 14.71
N ARG A 391 18.68 9.66 14.86
CA ARG A 391 18.01 9.70 16.17
C ARG A 391 18.13 8.37 16.92
N ASP A 392 18.11 8.46 18.24
CA ASP A 392 17.97 7.30 19.11
C ASP A 392 16.48 6.96 19.30
N TYR A 393 16.13 5.70 19.03
CA TYR A 393 14.77 5.15 19.16
C TYR A 393 14.54 4.45 20.51
N ALA A 394 15.52 4.44 21.40
CA ALA A 394 15.31 3.98 22.76
C ALA A 394 14.21 4.80 23.43
N GLU A 395 13.22 4.12 24.05
CA GLU A 395 12.21 4.80 24.85
C GLU A 395 12.91 5.53 26.00
N ARG A 396 12.94 6.87 25.95
CA ARG A 396 13.27 7.64 27.14
C ARG A 396 12.16 7.34 28.14
N LYS A 397 12.49 6.71 29.26
CA LYS A 397 11.63 6.73 30.45
C LYS A 397 11.36 8.20 30.73
N ILE A 398 10.17 8.67 30.40
CA ILE A 398 9.71 9.97 30.87
C ILE A 398 9.57 9.75 32.37
N GLU A 399 10.54 10.23 33.12
CA GLU A 399 10.34 10.41 34.55
C GLU A 399 9.05 11.19 34.72
N LYS A 400 8.14 10.57 35.48
CA LYS A 400 6.78 11.10 35.75
C LYS A 400 6.86 12.39 36.53
#